data_788912289db5c28a6ae1c6d0468f52ea
#
_entry.id   788912289db5c28a6ae1c6d0468f52ea
#
_cell.length_a   1.000
_cell.length_b   1.000
_cell.length_c   1.000
_cell.angle_alpha   90.00
_cell.angle_beta   90.00
_cell.angle_gamma   90.00
#
_symmetry.space_group_name_H-M   'P 1'
#
loop_
_entity.id
_entity.type
_entity.pdbx_description
1 polymer ?
#
loop_
_entity_poly.entity_id
_entity_poly.type
_entity_poly.pdbx_seq_one_letter_code
_entity_poly.pdbx_strand_id
1 'polypeptide(L)'
;MADRLEPYLRMIVEKFQPIKIILFGSYAYGQPTEHSDVDLLIIRDGIQSERQSDLEIRKAFWKLPRPSLSFTVITKTPASLRDQLAHKSFFFREILERGVVVYGAQETF
;
A
#
# COMPACT_ATOMS: atom_id res chain seq x y z
N MET A 1 -15.04 -1.11 -7.36
CA MET A 1 -13.94 -0.99 -6.39
C MET A 1 -12.86 -0.04 -6.86
N ALA A 2 -12.35 -0.23 -8.07
CA ALA A 2 -11.28 0.62 -8.61
C ALA A 2 -11.65 2.11 -8.60
N ASP A 3 -12.88 2.44 -8.94
CA ASP A 3 -13.32 3.84 -8.98
C ASP A 3 -13.23 4.52 -7.62
N ARG A 4 -13.51 3.78 -6.55
CA ARG A 4 -13.47 4.33 -5.21
C ARG A 4 -12.06 4.51 -4.71
N LEU A 5 -11.15 3.66 -5.15
CA LEU A 5 -9.74 3.74 -4.76
C LEU A 5 -8.95 4.76 -5.57
N GLU A 6 -9.38 5.04 -6.78
CA GLU A 6 -8.58 5.84 -7.70
C GLU A 6 -8.17 7.21 -7.16
N PRO A 7 -9.04 8.00 -6.50
CA PRO A 7 -8.59 9.28 -5.96
C PRO A 7 -7.47 9.14 -4.94
N TYR A 8 -7.53 8.07 -4.14
CA TYR A 8 -6.50 7.81 -3.13
C TYR A 8 -5.19 7.40 -3.77
N LEU A 9 -5.26 6.49 -4.76
CA LEU A 9 -4.07 6.04 -5.46
C LEU A 9 -3.40 7.18 -6.22
N ARG A 10 -4.20 8.00 -6.88
CA ARG A 10 -3.68 9.15 -7.61
C ARG A 10 -2.96 10.12 -6.67
N MET A 11 -3.56 10.38 -5.51
CA MET A 11 -2.94 11.27 -4.53
C MET A 11 -1.61 10.71 -4.03
N ILE A 12 -1.54 9.41 -3.76
CA ILE A 12 -0.30 8.79 -3.31
C ILE A 12 0.77 8.92 -4.38
N VAL A 13 0.41 8.62 -5.63
CA VAL A 13 1.36 8.69 -6.73
C VAL A 13 1.88 10.10 -6.92
N GLU A 14 1.00 11.08 -6.91
CA GLU A 14 1.39 12.47 -7.18
C GLU A 14 2.20 13.08 -6.04
N LYS A 15 1.83 12.81 -4.80
CA LYS A 15 2.48 13.44 -3.66
C LYS A 15 3.70 12.69 -3.16
N PHE A 16 3.69 11.38 -3.22
CA PHE A 16 4.72 10.57 -2.58
C PHE A 16 5.61 9.82 -3.55
N GLN A 17 5.21 9.74 -4.81
CA GLN A 17 6.02 9.17 -5.90
C GLN A 17 6.57 7.78 -5.55
N PRO A 18 5.71 6.82 -5.23
CA PRO A 18 6.15 5.48 -4.87
C PRO A 18 6.67 4.73 -6.09
N ILE A 19 7.47 3.70 -5.82
CA ILE A 19 7.89 2.77 -6.87
C ILE A 19 6.73 1.85 -7.23
N LYS A 20 5.98 1.42 -6.23
CA LYS A 20 4.94 0.43 -6.42
C LYS A 20 3.91 0.54 -5.30
N ILE A 21 2.67 0.23 -5.63
CA ILE A 21 1.59 0.10 -4.64
C ILE A 21 0.93 -1.24 -4.86
N ILE A 22 0.82 -2.04 -3.80
CA ILE A 22 0.20 -3.37 -3.83
C ILE A 22 -0.98 -3.38 -2.90
N LEU A 23 -2.14 -3.76 -3.43
CA LEU A 23 -3.35 -3.97 -2.66
C LEU A 23 -3.32 -5.40 -2.12
N PHE A 24 -3.53 -5.57 -0.82
CA PHE A 24 -3.56 -6.89 -0.23
C PHE A 24 -4.75 -7.01 0.72
N GLY A 25 -4.84 -8.11 1.45
CA GLY A 25 -5.92 -8.32 2.38
C GLY A 25 -7.25 -8.65 1.71
N SER A 26 -8.35 -8.40 2.41
CA SER A 26 -9.67 -8.84 1.96
C SER A 26 -10.10 -8.22 0.64
N TYR A 27 -9.66 -7.01 0.32
CA TYR A 27 -10.01 -6.39 -0.96
C TYR A 27 -9.24 -6.98 -2.14
N ALA A 28 -8.15 -7.69 -1.89
CA ALA A 28 -7.35 -8.29 -2.95
C ALA A 28 -7.72 -9.75 -3.17
N TYR A 29 -7.81 -10.52 -2.08
CA TYR A 29 -8.01 -11.97 -2.21
C TYR A 29 -9.00 -12.56 -1.20
N GLY A 30 -9.79 -11.71 -0.56
CA GLY A 30 -10.84 -12.16 0.33
C GLY A 30 -12.19 -11.67 -0.18
N GLN A 31 -13.16 -11.64 0.74
CA GLN A 31 -14.47 -11.08 0.45
C GLN A 31 -14.68 -9.87 1.34
N PRO A 32 -14.43 -8.66 0.81
CA PRO A 32 -14.55 -7.47 1.63
C PRO A 32 -16.01 -7.22 2.04
N THR A 33 -16.14 -6.72 3.26
CA THR A 33 -17.41 -6.27 3.79
C THR A 33 -17.33 -4.75 3.98
N GLU A 34 -18.43 -4.14 4.41
CA GLU A 34 -18.42 -2.71 4.69
C GLU A 34 -17.51 -2.33 5.85
N HIS A 35 -17.10 -3.33 6.65
CA HIS A 35 -16.20 -3.11 7.79
C HIS A 35 -14.74 -3.42 7.46
N SER A 36 -14.46 -3.88 6.25
CA SER A 36 -13.10 -4.23 5.85
C SER A 36 -12.27 -3.00 5.56
N ASP A 37 -10.99 -3.03 5.98
CA ASP A 37 -10.04 -2.00 5.61
C ASP A 37 -9.45 -2.30 4.23
N VAL A 38 -9.09 -1.24 3.54
CA VAL A 38 -8.29 -1.36 2.31
C VAL A 38 -6.83 -1.40 2.74
N ASP A 39 -6.15 -2.50 2.44
CA ASP A 39 -4.77 -2.71 2.86
C ASP A 39 -3.82 -2.42 1.70
N LEU A 40 -2.93 -1.47 1.89
CA LEU A 40 -1.98 -1.04 0.86
C LEU A 40 -0.55 -1.16 1.36
N LEU A 41 0.29 -1.83 0.57
CA LEU A 41 1.73 -1.82 0.74
C LEU A 41 2.30 -0.83 -0.26
N ILE A 42 2.98 0.18 0.24
CA ILE A 42 3.54 1.25 -0.59
C ILE A 42 5.05 1.16 -0.53
N ILE A 43 5.67 0.94 -1.68
CA ILE A 43 7.12 0.80 -1.77
C ILE A 43 7.68 2.13 -2.24
N ARG A 44 8.49 2.76 -1.39
CA ARG A 44 9.10 4.06 -1.65
C ARG A 44 10.60 3.97 -1.41
N ASP A 45 11.35 4.65 -2.26
CA ASP A 45 12.80 4.73 -2.10
C ASP A 45 13.18 6.12 -1.60
N GLY A 46 14.37 6.25 -1.02
CA GLY A 46 14.91 7.53 -0.63
C GLY A 46 14.27 8.19 0.58
N ILE A 47 13.45 7.46 1.33
CA ILE A 47 12.83 8.00 2.55
C ILE A 47 13.67 7.64 3.76
N GLN A 48 13.60 8.48 4.79
CA GLN A 48 14.38 8.28 6.02
C GLN A 48 13.62 7.45 7.06
N SER A 49 12.30 7.48 7.02
CA SER A 49 11.47 6.80 8.02
C SER A 49 10.21 6.26 7.37
N GLU A 50 10.06 4.94 7.43
CA GLU A 50 8.85 4.29 6.93
C GLU A 50 7.65 4.67 7.78
N ARG A 51 7.85 4.77 9.09
CA ARG A 51 6.77 5.16 9.99
C ARG A 51 6.28 6.58 9.70
N GLN A 52 7.20 7.50 9.46
CA GLN A 52 6.84 8.87 9.13
C GLN A 52 6.07 8.93 7.81
N SER A 53 6.48 8.12 6.84
CA SER A 53 5.79 8.02 5.56
C SER A 53 4.35 7.54 5.76
N ASP A 54 4.13 6.52 6.58
CA ASP A 54 2.78 6.02 6.86
C ASP A 54 1.90 7.13 7.42
N LEU A 55 2.44 7.91 8.37
CA LEU A 55 1.68 8.99 8.97
C LEU A 55 1.35 10.08 7.96
N GLU A 56 2.30 10.43 7.10
CA GLU A 56 2.08 11.46 6.09
C GLU A 56 1.02 11.05 5.07
N ILE A 57 1.04 9.79 4.66
CA ILE A 57 0.06 9.28 3.72
C ILE A 57 -1.33 9.27 4.35
N ARG A 58 -1.44 8.83 5.59
CA ARG A 58 -2.73 8.83 6.29
C ARG A 58 -3.29 10.24 6.46
N LYS A 59 -2.42 11.20 6.79
CA LYS A 59 -2.85 12.59 6.89
C LYS A 59 -3.35 13.13 5.55
N ALA A 60 -2.69 12.74 4.47
CA ALA A 60 -3.11 13.17 3.14
C ALA A 60 -4.48 12.61 2.78
N PHE A 61 -4.80 11.40 3.24
CA PHE A 61 -6.12 10.81 3.01
C PHE A 61 -7.23 11.65 3.62
N TRP A 62 -6.98 12.27 4.78
CA TRP A 62 -7.98 13.09 5.45
C TRP A 62 -8.35 14.34 4.68
N LYS A 63 -7.51 14.76 3.74
CA LYS A 63 -7.77 15.93 2.92
C LYS A 63 -8.67 15.63 1.73
N LEU A 64 -8.88 14.36 1.43
CA LEU A 64 -9.77 13.96 0.35
C LEU A 64 -11.21 14.02 0.84
N PRO A 65 -12.15 14.46 -0.02
CA PRO A 65 -13.53 14.59 0.39
C PRO A 65 -14.13 13.19 0.68
N ARG A 66 -14.71 13.08 1.86
CA ARG A 66 -15.44 11.92 2.30
C ARG A 66 -14.70 10.60 2.18
N PRO A 67 -13.77 10.32 3.07
CA PRO A 67 -13.19 8.98 3.12
C PRO A 67 -14.27 8.00 3.56
N SER A 68 -14.89 7.36 2.60
CA SER A 68 -15.85 6.30 2.90
C SER A 68 -15.16 4.97 3.08
N LEU A 69 -13.83 4.96 3.01
CA LEU A 69 -13.01 3.77 3.14
C LEU A 69 -12.02 3.94 4.28
N SER A 70 -11.84 2.87 5.04
CA SER A 70 -10.76 2.81 6.03
C SER A 70 -9.54 2.18 5.38
N PHE A 71 -8.36 2.67 5.75
CA PHE A 71 -7.11 2.23 5.14
C PHE A 71 -6.13 1.74 6.18
N THR A 72 -5.42 0.67 5.84
CA THR A 72 -4.19 0.28 6.50
C THR A 72 -3.06 0.53 5.51
N VAL A 73 -2.10 1.35 5.89
CA VAL A 73 -0.99 1.72 5.02
C VAL A 73 0.31 1.23 5.64
N ILE A 74 1.07 0.48 4.86
CA ILE A 74 2.40 0.02 5.25
C ILE A 74 3.37 0.51 4.19
N THR A 75 4.36 1.31 4.60
CA THR A 75 5.42 1.76 3.71
C THR A 75 6.67 0.92 3.96
N LYS A 76 7.30 0.49 2.87
CA LYS A 76 8.60 -0.20 2.93
C LYS A 76 9.51 0.39 1.86
N THR A 77 10.81 0.48 2.18
CA THR A 77 11.80 0.75 1.16
C THR A 77 12.17 -0.57 0.49
N PRO A 78 12.75 -0.53 -0.71
CA PRO A 78 13.23 -1.77 -1.35
C PRO A 78 14.17 -2.57 -0.47
N ALA A 79 15.12 -1.90 0.19
CA ALA A 79 16.08 -2.58 1.05
C ALA A 79 15.40 -3.24 2.25
N SER A 80 14.49 -2.52 2.90
CA SER A 80 13.77 -3.02 4.07
C SER A 80 12.90 -4.22 3.70
N LEU A 81 12.23 -4.16 2.55
CA LEU A 81 11.39 -5.26 2.11
C LEU A 81 12.22 -6.51 1.80
N ARG A 82 13.36 -6.33 1.12
CA ARG A 82 14.28 -7.44 0.85
C ARG A 82 14.78 -8.08 2.15
N ASP A 83 15.07 -7.24 3.14
CA ASP A 83 15.52 -7.72 4.44
C ASP A 83 14.44 -8.59 5.12
N GLN A 84 13.20 -8.12 5.09
CA GLN A 84 12.08 -8.90 5.64
C GLN A 84 11.91 -10.24 4.94
N LEU A 85 12.04 -10.25 3.62
CA LEU A 85 11.93 -11.48 2.85
C LEU A 85 13.08 -12.42 3.12
N ALA A 86 14.29 -11.89 3.32
CA ALA A 86 15.46 -12.69 3.65
C ALA A 86 15.32 -13.37 5.02
N HIS A 87 14.58 -12.74 5.94
CA HIS A 87 14.28 -13.29 7.25
C HIS A 87 13.00 -14.15 7.25
N LYS A 88 12.57 -14.57 6.07
CA LYS A 88 11.43 -15.49 5.88
C LYS A 88 10.12 -14.96 6.44
N SER A 89 9.85 -13.68 6.23
CA SER A 89 8.59 -13.10 6.63
C SER A 89 7.46 -13.66 5.76
N PHE A 90 6.58 -14.44 6.33
CA PHE A 90 5.42 -14.97 5.61
C PHE A 90 4.46 -13.86 5.24
N PHE A 91 4.34 -12.84 6.07
CA PHE A 91 3.43 -11.73 5.83
C PHE A 91 3.75 -11.00 4.52
N PHE A 92 5.00 -10.58 4.37
CA PHE A 92 5.38 -9.85 3.15
C PHE A 92 5.44 -10.76 1.93
N ARG A 93 5.83 -12.02 2.14
CA ARG A 93 5.81 -12.98 1.04
C ARG A 93 4.40 -13.16 0.51
N GLU A 94 3.42 -13.31 1.39
CA GLU A 94 2.03 -13.48 0.97
C GLU A 94 1.52 -12.24 0.24
N ILE A 95 1.88 -11.06 0.72
CA ILE A 95 1.49 -9.82 0.03
C ILE A 95 2.02 -9.82 -1.40
N LEU A 96 3.28 -10.18 -1.59
CA LEU A 96 3.89 -10.16 -2.92
C LEU A 96 3.33 -11.23 -3.84
N GLU A 97 2.99 -12.39 -3.28
CA GLU A 97 2.47 -13.51 -4.08
C GLU A 97 1.00 -13.36 -4.42
N ARG A 98 0.19 -12.89 -3.48
CA ARG A 98 -1.26 -12.85 -3.62
C ARG A 98 -1.83 -11.46 -3.83
N GLY A 99 -1.07 -10.42 -3.51
CA GLY A 99 -1.53 -9.06 -3.66
C GLY A 99 -1.70 -8.65 -5.11
N VAL A 100 -2.43 -7.57 -5.31
CA VAL A 100 -2.69 -7.02 -6.63
C VAL A 100 -1.88 -5.73 -6.79
N VAL A 101 -1.02 -5.68 -7.80
CA VAL A 101 -0.27 -4.48 -8.10
C VAL A 101 -1.24 -3.46 -8.71
N VAL A 102 -1.46 -2.35 -8.01
CA VAL A 102 -2.35 -1.30 -8.47
C VAL A 102 -1.60 -0.10 -9.03
N TYR A 103 -0.28 -0.06 -8.84
CA TYR A 103 0.59 0.95 -9.44
C TYR A 103 2.01 0.38 -9.50
N GLY A 104 2.70 0.63 -10.62
CA GLY A 104 4.06 0.19 -10.82
C GLY A 104 4.15 -1.09 -11.65
N ALA A 105 5.36 -1.62 -11.79
CA ALA A 105 5.59 -2.81 -12.61
C ALA A 105 5.06 -4.06 -11.93
N GLN A 106 4.54 -4.98 -12.74
CA GLN A 106 4.05 -6.27 -12.24
C GLN A 106 5.18 -7.23 -11.88
N GLU A 107 6.39 -6.89 -12.29
CA GLU A 107 7.54 -7.76 -12.09
C GLU A 107 7.87 -7.96 -10.62
N THR A 108 8.58 -9.05 -10.36
CA THR A 108 9.07 -9.34 -9.03
C THR A 108 9.92 -8.18 -8.52
N PHE A 109 9.68 -7.84 -7.33
CA PHE A 109 10.35 -6.75 -6.66
C PHE A 109 11.82 -7.06 -6.29
#